data_64b86f9112f1b9cfa1ddf2f606a38185
#
_entry.id   64b86f9112f1b9cfa1ddf2f606a38185
#
_cell.length_a   1.000
_cell.length_b   1.000
_cell.length_c   1.000
_cell.angle_alpha   90.00
_cell.angle_beta   90.00
_cell.angle_gamma   90.00
#
_symmetry.space_group_name_H-M   'P 1'
#
loop_
_entity.id
_entity.type
_entity.pdbx_description
1 polymer ?
#
loop_
_entity_poly.entity_id
_entity_poly.type
_entity_poly.pdbx_seq_one_letter_code
_entity_poly.pdbx_strand_id
1 'polypeptide(L)'
;MYNEYKDGGHMENYKVLPADTYVVVNKSILIQEDKKILNLLYLPIIGPTPIMLYNILWSDLEKGEIISSELTHHHLVTNMHMSTSEFLIARRKLEAIGLLKSYIKEESVNNYIYELYSPISANEFFNHPILNIVLYNNIGKKEYEKLVNYFKIPKLNTTSYKNITASFNDVFASVPLTSYEVVNDNIRKTNKLKLRINTNFEFDFLVSSIPKNIKKKKAF
;
A
#
# COMPACT_ATOMS: atom_id res chain seq x y z
N MET A 1 8.54 -2.46 -31.75
CA MET A 1 9.90 -2.19 -31.27
C MET A 1 9.82 -2.21 -29.75
N TYR A 2 10.06 -3.38 -29.13
CA TYR A 2 10.00 -3.56 -27.69
C TYR A 2 11.31 -3.06 -27.10
N ASN A 3 11.24 -2.01 -26.27
CA ASN A 3 12.40 -1.57 -25.48
C ASN A 3 12.69 -2.63 -24.40
N GLU A 4 13.83 -3.29 -24.52
CA GLU A 4 14.47 -4.04 -23.46
C GLU A 4 14.79 -3.06 -22.31
N TYR A 5 14.05 -3.18 -21.22
CA TYR A 5 14.44 -2.50 -19.97
C TYR A 5 15.72 -3.14 -19.46
N LYS A 6 16.83 -2.38 -19.52
CA LYS A 6 18.09 -2.76 -18.88
C LYS A 6 17.89 -2.95 -17.38
N ASP A 7 18.13 -4.17 -16.95
CA ASP A 7 18.13 -4.63 -15.57
C ASP A 7 19.26 -3.92 -14.80
N GLY A 8 18.91 -2.97 -13.97
CA GLY A 8 19.83 -2.25 -13.09
C GLY A 8 19.49 -2.52 -11.62
N GLY A 9 19.98 -3.63 -11.07
CA GLY A 9 19.88 -3.99 -9.66
C GLY A 9 19.61 -5.48 -9.49
N HIS A 10 20.31 -6.14 -8.59
CA HIS A 10 20.15 -7.54 -8.21
C HIS A 10 18.71 -7.82 -7.72
N MET A 11 17.76 -7.92 -8.65
CA MET A 11 16.50 -8.59 -8.39
C MET A 11 16.75 -10.08 -8.58
N GLU A 12 16.83 -10.84 -7.51
CA GLU A 12 16.74 -12.29 -7.56
C GLU A 12 15.46 -12.64 -8.33
N ASN A 13 15.64 -13.35 -9.45
CA ASN A 13 14.53 -13.78 -10.30
C ASN A 13 13.86 -15.00 -9.64
N TYR A 14 13.09 -14.78 -8.57
CA TYR A 14 12.26 -15.83 -8.00
C TYR A 14 11.31 -16.36 -9.06
N LYS A 15 11.52 -17.62 -9.43
CA LYS A 15 10.67 -18.31 -10.38
C LYS A 15 9.45 -18.85 -9.63
N VAL A 16 8.29 -18.34 -9.97
CA VAL A 16 7.03 -18.84 -9.43
C VAL A 16 6.58 -20.08 -10.23
N LEU A 17 6.29 -21.15 -9.53
CA LEU A 17 5.73 -22.37 -10.12
C LEU A 17 4.21 -22.40 -9.89
N PRO A 18 3.41 -23.01 -10.79
CA PRO A 18 1.98 -23.14 -10.59
C PRO A 18 1.60 -23.89 -9.29
N ALA A 19 2.45 -24.80 -8.83
CA ALA A 19 2.25 -25.57 -7.60
C ALA A 19 2.60 -24.78 -6.32
N ASP A 20 3.35 -23.67 -6.43
CA ASP A 20 3.65 -22.83 -5.27
C ASP A 20 2.36 -22.28 -4.67
N THR A 21 2.30 -22.22 -3.34
CA THR A 21 1.11 -21.74 -2.63
C THR A 21 1.21 -20.28 -2.27
N TYR A 22 0.06 -19.64 -2.02
CA TYR A 22 0.01 -18.27 -1.52
C TYR A 22 -1.19 -18.05 -0.59
N VAL A 23 -1.06 -17.06 0.26
CA VAL A 23 -2.15 -16.44 1.02
C VAL A 23 -2.17 -14.95 0.73
N VAL A 24 -3.37 -14.37 0.72
CA VAL A 24 -3.58 -12.93 0.57
C VAL A 24 -3.84 -12.34 1.95
N VAL A 25 -3.20 -11.23 2.26
CA VAL A 25 -3.39 -10.48 3.51
C VAL A 25 -3.92 -9.10 3.17
N ASN A 26 -5.06 -8.75 3.74
CA ASN A 26 -5.63 -7.41 3.57
C ASN A 26 -5.02 -6.44 4.59
N LYS A 27 -4.35 -5.40 4.13
CA LYS A 27 -3.75 -4.36 4.98
C LYS A 27 -4.58 -3.08 5.05
N SER A 28 -5.60 -2.96 4.20
CA SER A 28 -6.44 -1.77 4.13
C SER A 28 -7.84 -2.11 3.64
N ILE A 29 -8.82 -1.36 4.09
CA ILE A 29 -10.21 -1.53 3.63
C ILE A 29 -10.35 -0.86 2.27
N LEU A 30 -10.79 -1.63 1.25
CA LEU A 30 -11.12 -1.12 -0.08
C LEU A 30 -12.56 -0.60 -0.08
N ILE A 31 -12.70 0.66 -0.48
CA ILE A 31 -14.00 1.31 -0.63
C ILE A 31 -14.36 1.52 -2.12
N GLN A 32 -15.59 1.91 -2.38
CA GLN A 32 -16.08 2.13 -3.75
C GLN A 32 -15.27 3.19 -4.51
N GLU A 33 -14.79 4.21 -3.81
CA GLU A 33 -13.94 5.27 -4.34
C GLU A 33 -12.61 4.72 -4.86
N ASP A 34 -12.01 3.76 -4.14
CA ASP A 34 -10.73 3.13 -4.51
C ASP A 34 -10.81 2.43 -5.86
N LYS A 35 -11.95 1.82 -6.19
CA LYS A 35 -12.16 1.20 -7.50
C LYS A 35 -12.12 2.23 -8.64
N LYS A 36 -12.65 3.44 -8.41
CA LYS A 36 -12.56 4.52 -9.39
C LYS A 36 -11.12 5.02 -9.54
N ILE A 37 -10.41 5.17 -8.43
CA ILE A 37 -9.00 5.57 -8.43
C ILE A 37 -8.17 4.53 -9.18
N LEU A 38 -8.32 3.25 -8.89
CA LEU A 38 -7.64 2.16 -9.61
C LEU A 38 -7.89 2.21 -11.11
N ASN A 39 -9.16 2.36 -11.53
CA ASN A 39 -9.51 2.34 -12.96
C ASN A 39 -9.15 3.63 -13.69
N LEU A 40 -9.21 4.80 -13.05
CA LEU A 40 -9.00 6.07 -13.72
C LEU A 40 -7.57 6.58 -13.62
N LEU A 41 -6.85 6.27 -12.53
CA LEU A 41 -5.52 6.79 -12.28
C LEU A 41 -4.41 5.72 -12.43
N TYR A 42 -4.63 4.51 -11.92
CA TYR A 42 -3.62 3.45 -11.95
C TYR A 42 -3.64 2.62 -13.23
N LEU A 43 -4.83 2.26 -13.75
CA LEU A 43 -4.97 1.48 -14.97
C LEU A 43 -4.20 2.07 -16.17
N PRO A 44 -4.24 3.39 -16.43
CA PRO A 44 -3.47 3.97 -17.52
C PRO A 44 -1.95 3.86 -17.33
N ILE A 45 -1.46 3.65 -16.11
CA ILE A 45 -0.03 3.54 -15.80
C ILE A 45 0.45 2.10 -15.96
N ILE A 46 -0.24 1.15 -15.32
CA ILE A 46 0.25 -0.24 -15.20
C ILE A 46 -0.41 -1.20 -16.17
N GLY A 47 -1.51 -0.79 -16.79
CA GLY A 47 -2.28 -1.61 -17.73
C GLY A 47 -3.32 -2.52 -17.04
N PRO A 48 -4.16 -3.22 -17.84
CA PRO A 48 -5.31 -3.96 -17.33
C PRO A 48 -4.91 -5.22 -16.55
N THR A 49 -3.88 -5.95 -16.97
CA THR A 49 -3.49 -7.23 -16.36
C THR A 49 -3.11 -7.09 -14.87
N PRO A 50 -2.27 -6.12 -14.44
CA PRO A 50 -2.01 -5.90 -13.02
C PRO A 50 -3.27 -5.50 -12.24
N ILE A 51 -4.14 -4.68 -12.80
CA ILE A 51 -5.40 -4.29 -12.13
C ILE A 51 -6.31 -5.52 -11.95
N MET A 52 -6.39 -6.39 -12.94
CA MET A 52 -7.16 -7.64 -12.82
C MET A 52 -6.54 -8.57 -11.78
N LEU A 53 -5.21 -8.72 -11.75
CA LEU A 53 -4.52 -9.49 -10.71
C LEU A 53 -4.85 -8.97 -9.32
N TYR A 54 -4.79 -7.65 -9.11
CA TYR A 54 -5.15 -7.03 -7.85
C TYR A 54 -6.60 -7.36 -7.44
N ASN A 55 -7.55 -7.28 -8.38
CA ASN A 55 -8.95 -7.60 -8.11
C ASN A 55 -9.17 -9.07 -7.78
N ILE A 56 -8.46 -10.00 -8.42
CA ILE A 56 -8.56 -11.44 -8.12
C ILE A 56 -8.00 -11.73 -6.74
N LEU A 57 -6.80 -11.24 -6.42
CA LEU A 57 -6.21 -11.38 -5.08
C LEU A 57 -7.14 -10.82 -4.00
N TRP A 58 -7.81 -9.70 -4.29
CA TRP A 58 -8.79 -9.17 -3.36
C TRP A 58 -10.06 -10.02 -3.25
N SER A 59 -10.47 -10.67 -4.35
CA SER A 59 -11.63 -11.58 -4.37
C SER A 59 -11.35 -12.91 -3.67
N ASP A 60 -10.08 -13.30 -3.53
CA ASP A 60 -9.66 -14.48 -2.75
C ASP A 60 -9.85 -14.29 -1.23
N LEU A 61 -10.04 -13.05 -0.78
CA LEU A 61 -10.39 -12.75 0.60
C LEU A 61 -11.89 -12.97 0.81
N GLU A 62 -12.25 -13.82 1.77
CA GLU A 62 -13.64 -13.99 2.16
C GLU A 62 -14.17 -12.72 2.85
N LYS A 63 -15.48 -12.53 2.83
CA LYS A 63 -16.11 -11.33 3.40
C LYS A 63 -15.83 -11.22 4.89
N GLY A 64 -15.09 -10.19 5.27
CA GLY A 64 -14.73 -9.90 6.67
C GLY A 64 -13.43 -10.54 7.14
N GLU A 65 -12.80 -11.36 6.29
CA GLU A 65 -11.51 -11.96 6.60
C GLU A 65 -10.34 -11.02 6.27
N ILE A 66 -9.31 -11.10 7.10
CA ILE A 66 -8.06 -10.34 6.91
C ILE A 66 -7.06 -11.17 6.12
N ILE A 67 -7.14 -12.49 6.19
CA ILE A 67 -6.24 -13.45 5.53
C ILE A 67 -7.09 -14.45 4.76
N SER A 68 -6.73 -14.72 3.51
CA SER A 68 -7.41 -15.72 2.68
C SER A 68 -7.06 -17.14 3.13
N SER A 69 -7.84 -18.12 2.64
CA SER A 69 -7.39 -19.50 2.61
C SER A 69 -6.12 -19.65 1.75
N GLU A 70 -5.37 -20.73 1.95
CA GLU A 70 -4.21 -21.04 1.12
C GLU A 70 -4.66 -21.53 -0.27
N LEU A 71 -4.10 -20.91 -1.31
CA LEU A 71 -4.37 -21.20 -2.71
C LEU A 71 -3.07 -21.46 -3.46
N THR A 72 -3.15 -22.07 -4.65
CA THR A 72 -1.98 -22.28 -5.51
C THR A 72 -1.91 -21.22 -6.62
N HIS A 73 -0.71 -20.93 -7.13
CA HIS A 73 -0.56 -20.01 -8.27
C HIS A 73 -1.24 -20.52 -9.53
N HIS A 74 -1.50 -21.83 -9.62
CA HIS A 74 -2.33 -22.40 -10.68
C HIS A 74 -3.73 -21.76 -10.74
N HIS A 75 -4.33 -21.46 -9.58
CA HIS A 75 -5.59 -20.72 -9.49
C HIS A 75 -5.53 -19.37 -10.22
N LEU A 76 -4.47 -18.58 -9.95
CA LEU A 76 -4.30 -17.25 -10.57
C LEU A 76 -4.09 -17.35 -12.09
N VAL A 77 -3.15 -18.19 -12.53
CA VAL A 77 -2.82 -18.30 -13.97
C VAL A 77 -3.99 -18.87 -14.77
N THR A 78 -4.77 -19.78 -14.19
CA THR A 78 -5.95 -20.34 -14.83
C THR A 78 -7.08 -19.31 -14.93
N ASN A 79 -7.41 -18.63 -13.83
CA ASN A 79 -8.50 -17.65 -13.82
C ASN A 79 -8.20 -16.43 -14.71
N MET A 80 -6.94 -16.05 -14.84
CA MET A 80 -6.52 -14.93 -15.67
C MET A 80 -6.14 -15.33 -17.10
N HIS A 81 -6.15 -16.61 -17.44
CA HIS A 81 -5.70 -17.13 -18.74
C HIS A 81 -4.32 -16.58 -19.14
N MET A 82 -3.37 -16.57 -18.20
CA MET A 82 -2.04 -16.02 -18.39
C MET A 82 -0.94 -17.04 -18.06
N SER A 83 0.24 -16.79 -18.59
CA SER A 83 1.45 -17.53 -18.21
C SER A 83 2.01 -17.05 -16.85
N THR A 84 2.85 -17.86 -16.21
CA THR A 84 3.59 -17.46 -15.00
C THR A 84 4.51 -16.27 -15.24
N SER A 85 5.02 -16.10 -16.45
CA SER A 85 5.84 -14.92 -16.83
C SER A 85 5.01 -13.64 -16.82
N GLU A 86 3.82 -13.66 -17.39
CA GLU A 86 2.90 -12.51 -17.38
C GLU A 86 2.42 -12.19 -15.96
N PHE A 87 2.17 -13.23 -15.15
CA PHE A 87 1.89 -13.05 -13.73
C PHE A 87 3.02 -12.31 -13.01
N LEU A 88 4.28 -12.72 -13.20
CA LEU A 88 5.43 -12.07 -12.58
C LEU A 88 5.55 -10.59 -12.99
N ILE A 89 5.32 -10.28 -14.28
CA ILE A 89 5.33 -8.90 -14.77
C ILE A 89 4.19 -8.10 -14.11
N ALA A 90 2.98 -8.66 -14.03
CA ALA A 90 1.84 -8.00 -13.41
C ALA A 90 2.07 -7.75 -11.91
N ARG A 91 2.57 -8.74 -11.17
CA ARG A 91 2.92 -8.65 -9.76
C ARG A 91 3.93 -7.52 -9.51
N ARG A 92 5.04 -7.49 -10.26
CA ARG A 92 6.08 -6.46 -10.14
C ARG A 92 5.55 -5.05 -10.38
N LYS A 93 4.61 -4.88 -11.31
CA LYS A 93 3.97 -3.58 -11.53
C LYS A 93 3.14 -3.14 -10.34
N LEU A 94 2.40 -4.04 -9.68
CA LEU A 94 1.66 -3.75 -8.46
C LEU A 94 2.59 -3.40 -7.29
N GLU A 95 3.70 -4.12 -7.16
CA GLU A 95 4.73 -3.87 -6.15
C GLU A 95 5.36 -2.48 -6.33
N ALA A 96 5.73 -2.16 -7.56
CA ALA A 96 6.40 -0.89 -7.89
C ALA A 96 5.56 0.36 -7.59
N ILE A 97 4.24 0.24 -7.64
CA ILE A 97 3.33 1.38 -7.35
C ILE A 97 2.72 1.32 -5.94
N GLY A 98 3.17 0.36 -5.11
CA GLY A 98 2.78 0.27 -3.70
C GLY A 98 1.41 -0.34 -3.43
N LEU A 99 0.77 -0.99 -4.40
CA LEU A 99 -0.51 -1.70 -4.22
C LEU A 99 -0.34 -3.12 -3.65
N LEU A 100 0.88 -3.69 -3.73
CA LEU A 100 1.20 -5.05 -3.31
C LEU A 100 2.55 -5.08 -2.62
N LYS A 101 2.68 -5.93 -1.60
CA LYS A 101 3.97 -6.42 -1.12
C LYS A 101 3.96 -7.94 -1.15
N SER A 102 5.07 -8.52 -1.60
CA SER A 102 5.21 -9.97 -1.75
C SER A 102 6.32 -10.47 -0.84
N TYR A 103 6.05 -11.56 -0.15
CA TYR A 103 7.04 -12.28 0.67
C TYR A 103 7.06 -13.74 0.23
N ILE A 104 8.20 -14.37 0.33
CA ILE A 104 8.41 -15.78 0.00
C ILE A 104 9.04 -16.51 1.18
N LYS A 105 8.55 -17.72 1.43
CA LYS A 105 9.22 -18.73 2.24
C LYS A 105 9.63 -19.85 1.30
N GLU A 106 10.93 -20.02 1.15
CA GLU A 106 11.50 -21.04 0.27
C GLU A 106 11.47 -22.42 0.96
N GLU A 107 10.76 -23.34 0.33
CA GLU A 107 10.62 -24.72 0.75
C GLU A 107 10.62 -25.63 -0.49
N SER A 108 10.33 -26.94 -0.33
CA SER A 108 10.11 -27.86 -1.47
C SER A 108 8.99 -27.38 -2.41
N VAL A 109 7.94 -26.80 -1.85
CA VAL A 109 6.91 -25.99 -2.50
C VAL A 109 6.97 -24.62 -1.84
N ASN A 110 7.24 -23.59 -2.60
CA ASN A 110 7.37 -22.24 -2.04
C ASN A 110 6.01 -21.73 -1.56
N ASN A 111 6.03 -21.03 -0.44
CA ASN A 111 4.84 -20.38 0.11
C ASN A 111 5.00 -18.86 0.03
N TYR A 112 3.99 -18.17 -0.54
CA TYR A 112 3.99 -16.73 -0.72
C TYR A 112 2.96 -16.05 0.17
N ILE A 113 3.26 -14.82 0.58
CA ILE A 113 2.31 -13.91 1.23
C ILE A 113 2.18 -12.68 0.35
N TYR A 114 0.95 -12.34 -0.04
CA TYR A 114 0.62 -11.15 -0.80
C TYR A 114 -0.15 -10.18 0.08
N GLU A 115 0.50 -9.10 0.52
CA GLU A 115 -0.16 -8.04 1.27
C GLU A 115 -0.74 -7.01 0.30
N LEU A 116 -2.07 -6.85 0.33
CA LEU A 116 -2.78 -5.86 -0.47
C LEU A 116 -2.93 -4.54 0.27
N TYR A 117 -2.68 -3.45 -0.44
CA TYR A 117 -2.85 -2.08 0.03
C TYR A 117 -3.85 -1.35 -0.85
N SER A 118 -4.69 -0.48 -0.25
CA SER A 118 -5.56 0.41 -1.01
C SER A 118 -4.75 1.43 -1.81
N PRO A 119 -5.28 1.93 -2.93
CA PRO A 119 -4.67 3.05 -3.64
C PRO A 119 -4.61 4.28 -2.72
N ILE A 120 -3.63 5.15 -2.94
CA ILE A 120 -3.60 6.46 -2.29
C ILE A 120 -4.78 7.31 -2.80
N SER A 121 -5.22 8.28 -2.00
CA SER A 121 -6.30 9.17 -2.38
C SER A 121 -5.98 9.92 -3.68
N ALA A 122 -7.01 10.33 -4.43
CA ALA A 122 -6.81 11.08 -5.67
C ALA A 122 -5.99 12.37 -5.43
N ASN A 123 -6.21 13.04 -4.30
CA ASN A 123 -5.45 14.24 -3.95
C ASN A 123 -3.97 13.93 -3.72
N GLU A 124 -3.64 12.87 -3.00
CA GLU A 124 -2.26 12.41 -2.80
C GLU A 124 -1.63 11.96 -4.12
N PHE A 125 -2.40 11.29 -4.98
CA PHE A 125 -1.94 10.85 -6.29
C PHE A 125 -1.52 12.02 -7.18
N PHE A 126 -2.35 13.05 -7.30
CA PHE A 126 -2.03 14.25 -8.11
C PHE A 126 -0.88 15.09 -7.51
N ASN A 127 -0.61 14.96 -6.22
CA ASN A 127 0.55 15.57 -5.57
C ASN A 127 1.79 14.65 -5.56
N HIS A 128 1.66 13.39 -5.97
CA HIS A 128 2.78 12.45 -5.98
C HIS A 128 3.72 12.75 -7.15
N PRO A 129 5.02 13.02 -6.90
CA PRO A 129 5.94 13.56 -7.91
C PRO A 129 6.17 12.64 -9.11
N ILE A 130 6.05 11.32 -8.93
CA ILE A 130 6.29 10.33 -9.98
C ILE A 130 4.98 9.91 -10.64
N LEU A 131 3.99 9.43 -9.87
CA LEU A 131 2.73 8.89 -10.42
C LEU A 131 1.98 9.91 -11.25
N ASN A 132 1.95 11.16 -10.78
CA ASN A 132 1.33 12.27 -11.49
C ASN A 132 1.95 12.50 -12.88
N ILE A 133 3.28 12.55 -12.97
CA ILE A 133 3.99 12.76 -14.23
C ILE A 133 3.79 11.57 -15.18
N VAL A 134 3.87 10.34 -14.67
CA VAL A 134 3.67 9.15 -15.49
C VAL A 134 2.26 9.10 -16.05
N LEU A 135 1.24 9.41 -15.23
CA LEU A 135 -0.13 9.50 -15.70
C LEU A 135 -0.28 10.54 -16.81
N TYR A 136 0.23 11.77 -16.59
CA TYR A 136 0.18 12.84 -17.59
C TYR A 136 0.80 12.42 -18.92
N ASN A 137 1.98 11.77 -18.88
CA ASN A 137 2.67 11.31 -20.07
C ASN A 137 1.90 10.21 -20.82
N ASN A 138 1.20 9.33 -20.10
CA ASN A 138 0.47 8.23 -20.72
C ASN A 138 -0.86 8.64 -21.36
N ILE A 139 -1.61 9.59 -20.75
CA ILE A 139 -2.94 9.95 -21.22
C ILE A 139 -2.98 11.31 -21.93
N GLY A 140 -1.94 12.12 -21.80
CA GLY A 140 -1.84 13.44 -22.39
C GLY A 140 -2.64 14.50 -21.64
N LYS A 141 -2.37 15.78 -21.99
CA LYS A 141 -2.88 16.96 -21.29
C LYS A 141 -4.39 16.98 -21.14
N LYS A 142 -5.12 16.77 -22.24
CA LYS A 142 -6.59 16.93 -22.28
C LYS A 142 -7.30 15.95 -21.34
N GLU A 143 -6.92 14.67 -21.36
CA GLU A 143 -7.53 13.66 -20.50
C GLU A 143 -7.08 13.81 -19.04
N TYR A 144 -5.83 14.20 -18.83
CA TYR A 144 -5.32 14.51 -17.50
C TYR A 144 -6.10 15.65 -16.83
N GLU A 145 -6.34 16.77 -17.51
CA GLU A 145 -7.11 17.90 -16.99
C GLU A 145 -8.57 17.51 -16.65
N LYS A 146 -9.18 16.61 -17.45
CA LYS A 146 -10.50 16.06 -17.14
C LYS A 146 -10.48 15.26 -15.83
N LEU A 147 -9.47 14.40 -15.63
CA LEU A 147 -9.36 13.61 -14.41
C LEU A 147 -9.11 14.49 -13.18
N VAL A 148 -8.23 15.48 -13.29
CA VAL A 148 -8.02 16.47 -12.21
C VAL A 148 -9.33 17.15 -11.83
N ASN A 149 -10.11 17.59 -12.82
CA ASN A 149 -11.40 18.22 -12.57
C ASN A 149 -12.45 17.25 -11.99
N TYR A 150 -12.44 15.99 -12.42
CA TYR A 150 -13.33 14.96 -11.91
C TYR A 150 -13.11 14.67 -10.41
N PHE A 151 -11.84 14.59 -9.97
CA PHE A 151 -11.52 14.34 -8.59
C PHE A 151 -11.39 15.60 -7.73
N LYS A 152 -11.51 16.79 -8.34
CA LYS A 152 -11.42 18.06 -7.63
C LYS A 152 -12.61 18.25 -6.68
N ILE A 153 -12.32 18.31 -5.39
CA ILE A 153 -13.31 18.68 -4.39
C ILE A 153 -13.55 20.19 -4.49
N PRO A 154 -14.79 20.66 -4.75
CA PRO A 154 -15.09 22.08 -4.79
C PRO A 154 -14.73 22.73 -3.45
N LYS A 155 -13.85 23.73 -3.48
CA LYS A 155 -13.60 24.55 -2.28
C LYS A 155 -14.72 25.57 -2.16
N LEU A 156 -15.45 25.53 -1.07
CA LEU A 156 -16.38 26.59 -0.72
C LEU A 156 -15.62 27.89 -0.47
N ASN A 157 -16.14 28.99 -0.97
CA ASN A 157 -15.59 30.30 -0.66
C ASN A 157 -16.03 30.72 0.76
N THR A 158 -15.11 30.60 1.68
CA THR A 158 -15.34 30.92 3.11
C THR A 158 -14.78 32.29 3.51
N THR A 159 -14.36 33.14 2.57
CA THR A 159 -13.71 34.42 2.88
C THR A 159 -14.63 35.39 3.64
N SER A 160 -15.95 35.29 3.47
CA SER A 160 -16.95 36.07 4.20
C SER A 160 -17.38 35.43 5.53
N TYR A 161 -16.89 34.23 5.86
CA TYR A 161 -17.24 33.52 7.07
C TYR A 161 -16.12 33.61 8.08
N LYS A 162 -16.48 33.81 9.37
CA LYS A 162 -15.53 33.71 10.48
C LYS A 162 -15.32 32.24 10.85
N ASN A 163 -14.06 31.78 10.88
CA ASN A 163 -13.77 30.45 11.39
C ASN A 163 -14.02 30.43 12.91
N ILE A 164 -14.95 29.58 13.35
CA ILE A 164 -15.33 29.37 14.76
C ILE A 164 -14.97 27.95 15.23
N THR A 165 -14.11 27.25 14.48
CA THR A 165 -13.67 25.90 14.84
C THR A 165 -12.87 25.95 16.16
N ALA A 166 -13.36 25.22 17.17
CA ALA A 166 -12.63 25.06 18.42
C ALA A 166 -11.32 24.29 18.17
N SER A 167 -10.25 24.71 18.79
CA SER A 167 -9.00 23.94 18.79
C SER A 167 -9.08 22.80 19.81
N PHE A 168 -8.20 21.79 19.67
CA PHE A 168 -8.09 20.71 20.66
C PHE A 168 -7.90 21.25 22.08
N ASN A 169 -7.07 22.28 22.23
CA ASN A 169 -6.78 22.89 23.52
C ASN A 169 -7.96 23.65 24.12
N ASP A 170 -8.86 24.20 23.30
CA ASP A 170 -10.06 24.89 23.79
C ASP A 170 -11.05 23.92 24.46
N VAL A 171 -11.04 22.65 24.02
CA VAL A 171 -11.99 21.63 24.49
C VAL A 171 -11.35 20.69 25.52
N PHE A 172 -10.07 20.34 25.35
CA PHE A 172 -9.35 19.34 26.14
C PHE A 172 -8.20 19.90 26.97
N ALA A 173 -8.17 21.22 27.20
CA ALA A 173 -7.11 21.90 27.97
C ALA A 173 -6.98 21.43 29.43
N SER A 174 -7.95 20.68 29.95
CA SER A 174 -7.96 20.18 31.33
C SER A 174 -7.31 18.80 31.51
N VAL A 175 -6.76 18.20 30.46
CA VAL A 175 -6.02 16.94 30.60
C VAL A 175 -4.58 17.25 30.99
N PRO A 176 -4.15 16.97 32.24
CA PRO A 176 -2.79 17.27 32.68
C PRO A 176 -1.78 16.54 31.80
N LEU A 177 -0.70 17.22 31.37
CA LEU A 177 0.38 16.62 30.56
C LEU A 177 1.05 15.41 31.23
N THR A 178 0.89 15.25 32.53
CA THR A 178 1.28 14.05 33.30
C THR A 178 0.59 12.77 32.83
N SER A 179 -0.57 12.87 32.16
CA SER A 179 -1.24 11.72 31.56
C SER A 179 -0.56 11.23 30.28
N TYR A 180 0.20 12.07 29.59
CA TYR A 180 0.89 11.69 28.35
C TYR A 180 2.06 10.72 28.61
N GLU A 181 2.79 10.89 29.71
CA GLU A 181 3.85 9.96 30.13
C GLU A 181 3.26 8.62 30.57
N VAL A 182 2.15 8.65 31.33
CA VAL A 182 1.46 7.45 31.80
C VAL A 182 0.86 6.67 30.63
N VAL A 183 0.27 7.33 29.63
CA VAL A 183 -0.25 6.68 28.43
C VAL A 183 0.89 6.08 27.61
N ASN A 184 2.00 6.79 27.41
CA ASN A 184 3.17 6.27 26.72
C ASN A 184 3.82 5.09 27.45
N ASP A 185 3.88 5.12 28.78
CA ASP A 185 4.38 4.00 29.58
C ASP A 185 3.45 2.79 29.52
N ASN A 186 2.13 3.01 29.50
CA ASN A 186 1.17 1.94 29.32
C ASN A 186 1.22 1.36 27.90
N ILE A 187 1.38 2.17 26.86
CA ILE A 187 1.60 1.72 25.49
C ILE A 187 2.92 0.93 25.38
N ARG A 188 3.99 1.41 26.01
CA ARG A 188 5.28 0.70 26.06
C ARG A 188 5.18 -0.63 26.81
N LYS A 189 4.44 -0.69 27.92
CA LYS A 189 4.17 -1.91 28.68
C LYS A 189 3.31 -2.90 27.89
N THR A 190 2.27 -2.41 27.22
CA THR A 190 1.38 -3.22 26.37
C THR A 190 2.12 -3.76 25.16
N ASN A 191 2.98 -2.97 24.54
CA ASN A 191 3.84 -3.41 23.44
C ASN A 191 4.90 -4.40 23.89
N LYS A 192 5.50 -4.22 25.10
CA LYS A 192 6.39 -5.23 25.71
C LYS A 192 5.67 -6.55 26.05
N LEU A 193 4.41 -6.49 26.44
CA LEU A 193 3.58 -7.69 26.68
C LEU A 193 3.18 -8.39 25.37
N LYS A 194 2.87 -7.64 24.31
CA LYS A 194 2.61 -8.18 22.96
C LYS A 194 3.87 -8.80 22.34
N LEU A 195 5.06 -8.25 22.61
CA LEU A 195 6.36 -8.81 22.16
C LEU A 195 6.73 -10.11 22.88
N ARG A 196 6.08 -10.48 24.00
CA ARG A 196 6.23 -11.79 24.64
C ARG A 196 5.40 -12.89 23.98
N ILE A 197 4.50 -12.57 23.07
CA ILE A 197 3.77 -13.53 22.24
C ILE A 197 4.60 -13.71 20.94
N ASN A 198 5.60 -14.56 21.07
CA ASN A 198 6.32 -15.34 20.05
C ASN A 198 6.31 -14.76 18.62
N THR A 199 6.91 -13.60 18.42
CA THR A 199 7.32 -13.17 17.09
C THR A 199 8.84 -13.06 17.10
N ASN A 200 9.51 -13.93 16.33
CA ASN A 200 10.95 -13.84 15.99
C ASN A 200 11.24 -12.59 15.15
N PHE A 201 10.78 -11.41 15.59
CA PHE A 201 11.04 -10.15 14.93
C PHE A 201 12.13 -9.44 15.74
N GLU A 202 13.33 -9.36 15.18
CA GLU A 202 14.46 -8.63 15.75
C GLU A 202 14.17 -7.12 15.78
N PHE A 203 13.55 -6.68 16.87
CA PHE A 203 13.27 -5.25 17.10
C PHE A 203 14.58 -4.42 17.15
N ASP A 204 15.69 -5.03 17.51
CA ASP A 204 17.01 -4.40 17.56
C ASP A 204 17.53 -4.01 16.16
N PHE A 205 17.11 -4.73 15.11
CA PHE A 205 17.45 -4.39 13.73
C PHE A 205 16.75 -3.09 13.26
N LEU A 206 15.48 -2.90 13.64
CA LEU A 206 14.73 -1.68 13.32
C LEU A 206 15.30 -0.44 14.05
N VAL A 207 15.75 -0.60 15.30
CA VAL A 207 16.35 0.49 16.08
C VAL A 207 17.74 0.84 15.56
N SER A 208 18.48 -0.11 15.00
CA SER A 208 19.82 0.13 14.42
C SER A 208 19.75 0.83 13.07
N SER A 209 18.68 0.64 12.30
CA SER A 209 18.50 1.23 10.96
C SER A 209 17.97 2.68 10.99
N ILE A 210 17.62 3.22 12.16
CA ILE A 210 17.24 4.64 12.27
C ILE A 210 18.50 5.53 12.15
N PRO A 211 18.57 6.43 11.16
CA PRO A 211 19.71 7.32 10.98
C PRO A 211 20.02 8.09 12.26
N LYS A 212 21.30 8.17 12.64
CA LYS A 212 21.78 8.81 13.89
C LYS A 212 21.36 10.27 14.06
N ASN A 213 20.98 10.95 12.98
CA ASN A 213 20.52 12.35 12.97
C ASN A 213 19.15 12.55 13.61
N ILE A 214 18.34 11.51 13.74
CA ILE A 214 17.00 11.59 14.38
C ILE A 214 17.11 11.40 15.89
N LYS A 215 18.19 10.79 16.38
CA LYS A 215 18.43 10.58 17.82
C LYS A 215 18.83 11.86 18.59
N LYS A 216 19.12 12.97 17.91
CA LYS A 216 19.63 14.22 18.54
C LYS A 216 18.60 15.35 18.71
N LYS A 217 17.29 15.11 18.51
CA LYS A 217 16.25 16.11 18.85
C LYS A 217 15.49 15.71 20.12
N LYS A 218 16.24 15.57 21.22
CA LYS A 218 15.70 15.63 22.59
C LYS A 218 16.70 16.36 23.45
N ALA A 219 16.61 17.68 23.44
CA ALA A 219 17.01 18.59 24.51
C ALA A 219 16.71 20.01 24.00
N PHE A 220 15.52 20.48 24.32
CA PHE A 220 15.24 21.86 24.82
C PHE A 220 13.76 21.87 25.16
#